data_c930682842a73c20651f8e0fad156c8b
#
_entry.id   c930682842a73c20651f8e0fad156c8b
#
_cell.length_a   1.000
_cell.length_b   1.000
_cell.length_c   1.000
_cell.angle_alpha   90.00
_cell.angle_beta   90.00
_cell.angle_gamma   90.00
#
_symmetry.space_group_name_H-M   'P 1'
#
loop_
_entity.id
_entity.type
_entity.pdbx_description
1 polymer ?
#
loop_
_entity_poly.entity_id
_entity_poly.type
_entity_poly.pdbx_seq_one_letter_code
_entity_poly.pdbx_strand_id
1 'polypeptide(L)'
;MYALNFYSDLYGDVLRNNRKTVSIRLGDKSAKYDVGMLVWITVGPRFGRRQKLFAAILDRVEVKTVADLSPRDIERENPEFRTQDDVLALLGRVYGEFVTPSHTVTVVYFSRVDE
;
A
#
# COMPACT_ATOMS: atom_id res chain seq x y z
N MET A 1 2.65 13.74 -11.69
CA MET A 1 2.37 12.32 -11.44
C MET A 1 2.57 12.03 -9.97
N TYR A 2 1.59 11.44 -9.32
CA TYR A 2 1.67 11.12 -7.90
C TYR A 2 2.74 10.07 -7.62
N ALA A 3 3.29 10.12 -6.40
CA ALA A 3 4.12 9.06 -5.87
C ALA A 3 3.32 8.25 -4.86
N LEU A 4 3.40 6.94 -4.97
CA LEU A 4 2.90 6.01 -3.97
C LEU A 4 4.11 5.61 -3.15
N ASN A 5 4.28 6.23 -1.99
CA ASN A 5 5.48 6.08 -1.17
C ASN A 5 5.30 5.07 -0.04
N PHE A 6 6.31 4.25 0.14
CA PHE A 6 6.39 3.27 1.23
C PHE A 6 7.50 3.70 2.19
N TYR A 7 7.18 3.78 3.48
CA TYR A 7 8.03 4.44 4.48
C TYR A 7 9.18 3.60 5.00
N SER A 8 9.30 2.35 4.54
CA SER A 8 10.34 1.46 5.03
C SER A 8 11.17 0.91 3.88
N ASP A 9 12.50 0.93 4.02
CA ASP A 9 13.42 0.29 3.10
C ASP A 9 13.18 -1.23 3.00
N LEU A 10 12.51 -1.81 4.01
CA LEU A 10 12.15 -3.23 4.00
C LEU A 10 11.25 -3.60 2.82
N TYR A 11 10.50 -2.64 2.27
CA TYR A 11 9.65 -2.89 1.11
C TYR A 11 10.40 -2.86 -0.22
N GLY A 12 11.64 -2.35 -0.25
CA GLY A 12 12.37 -2.20 -1.50
C GLY A 12 12.46 -3.49 -2.31
N ASP A 13 12.89 -4.58 -1.67
CA ASP A 13 13.07 -5.87 -2.36
C ASP A 13 11.75 -6.49 -2.80
N VAL A 14 10.74 -6.50 -1.92
CA VAL A 14 9.43 -7.10 -2.27
C VAL A 14 8.70 -6.29 -3.34
N LEU A 15 8.95 -4.99 -3.43
CA LEU A 15 8.44 -4.17 -4.52
C LEU A 15 9.15 -4.48 -5.84
N ARG A 16 10.48 -4.56 -5.83
CA ARG A 16 11.27 -4.82 -7.03
C ARG A 16 10.99 -6.19 -7.64
N ASN A 17 10.72 -7.19 -6.81
CA ASN A 17 10.44 -8.55 -7.28
C ASN A 17 8.95 -8.88 -7.45
N ASN A 18 8.08 -7.87 -7.44
CA ASN A 18 6.63 -7.98 -7.62
C ASN A 18 5.91 -8.81 -6.55
N ARG A 19 6.49 -8.98 -5.38
CA ARG A 19 5.83 -9.69 -4.27
C ARG A 19 4.90 -8.77 -3.48
N LYS A 20 5.09 -7.44 -3.59
CA LYS A 20 4.17 -6.44 -3.05
C LYS A 20 3.50 -5.72 -4.22
N THR A 21 2.19 -5.90 -4.36
CA THR A 21 1.39 -5.30 -5.44
C THR A 21 0.14 -4.61 -4.92
N VAL A 22 0.04 -4.44 -3.62
CA VAL A 22 -1.10 -3.81 -2.92
C VAL A 22 -0.57 -2.83 -1.90
N SER A 23 -1.23 -1.68 -1.79
CA SER A 23 -0.99 -0.71 -0.73
C SER A 23 -2.28 -0.51 0.05
N ILE A 24 -2.23 -0.75 1.36
CA ILE A 24 -3.36 -0.53 2.26
C ILE A 24 -3.13 0.79 2.99
N ARG A 25 -4.04 1.75 2.78
CA ARG A 25 -3.95 3.10 3.33
C ARG A 25 -5.12 3.37 4.27
N LEU A 26 -4.87 3.95 5.43
CA LEU A 26 -5.91 4.23 6.41
C LEU A 26 -6.84 5.33 5.91
N GLY A 27 -8.14 5.14 6.11
CA GLY A 27 -9.18 6.09 5.72
C GLY A 27 -9.68 5.90 4.29
N ASP A 28 -10.62 6.73 3.88
CA ASP A 28 -11.13 6.76 2.51
C ASP A 28 -10.28 7.73 1.69
N LYS A 29 -9.41 7.19 0.85
CA LYS A 29 -8.54 7.93 -0.05
C LYS A 29 -8.99 7.82 -1.51
N SER A 30 -10.23 7.36 -1.75
CA SER A 30 -10.71 7.11 -3.11
C SER A 30 -10.72 8.36 -4.01
N ALA A 31 -10.87 9.54 -3.42
CA ALA A 31 -10.81 10.79 -4.19
C ALA A 31 -9.40 11.10 -4.74
N LYS A 32 -8.37 10.47 -4.16
CA LYS A 32 -6.98 10.71 -4.55
C LYS A 32 -6.48 9.75 -5.64
N TYR A 33 -7.08 8.57 -5.73
CA TYR A 33 -6.60 7.50 -6.61
C TYR A 33 -7.66 7.10 -7.61
N ASP A 34 -7.31 7.12 -8.91
CA ASP A 34 -8.20 6.68 -9.99
C ASP A 34 -7.60 5.43 -10.67
N VAL A 35 -8.49 4.52 -11.07
CA VAL A 35 -8.09 3.36 -11.87
C VAL A 35 -7.49 3.85 -13.19
N GLY A 36 -6.38 3.27 -13.60
CA GLY A 36 -5.64 3.69 -14.78
C GLY A 36 -4.61 4.80 -14.54
N MET A 37 -4.61 5.38 -13.35
CA MET A 37 -3.63 6.41 -12.98
C MET A 37 -2.21 5.84 -12.98
N LEU A 38 -1.26 6.58 -13.54
CA LEU A 38 0.17 6.26 -13.46
C LEU A 38 0.76 6.92 -12.23
N VAL A 39 1.56 6.17 -11.48
CA VAL A 39 2.23 6.65 -10.27
C VAL A 39 3.68 6.20 -10.25
N TRP A 40 4.51 6.95 -9.51
CA TRP A 40 5.85 6.48 -9.16
C TRP A 40 5.77 5.67 -7.88
N ILE A 41 6.34 4.47 -7.89
CA ILE A 41 6.54 3.69 -6.66
C ILE A 41 7.86 4.15 -6.06
N THR A 42 7.79 4.65 -4.82
CA THR A 42 8.94 5.21 -4.13
C THR A 42 9.09 4.58 -2.75
N VAL A 43 10.30 4.63 -2.20
CA VAL A 43 10.62 4.17 -0.84
C VAL A 43 11.42 5.26 -0.15
N GLY A 44 11.07 5.54 1.10
CA GLY A 44 11.80 6.51 1.90
C GLY A 44 10.94 7.16 2.96
N PRO A 45 11.53 7.99 3.83
CA PRO A 45 10.82 8.63 4.91
C PRO A 45 9.80 9.65 4.39
N ARG A 46 8.80 9.95 5.21
CA ARG A 46 7.71 10.87 4.85
C ARG A 46 8.24 12.25 4.46
N PHE A 47 9.22 12.76 5.20
CA PHE A 47 9.81 14.08 5.01
C PHE A 47 11.31 13.96 4.77
N GLY A 48 11.73 13.26 3.74
CA GLY A 48 13.12 13.08 3.44
C GLY A 48 13.32 12.62 2.02
N ARG A 49 14.54 12.22 1.74
CA ARG A 49 14.90 11.74 0.41
C ARG A 49 14.22 10.41 0.13
N ARG A 50 13.53 10.31 -1.00
CA ARG A 50 12.85 9.11 -1.45
C ARG A 50 13.52 8.59 -2.70
N GLN A 51 13.57 7.26 -2.81
CA GLN A 51 14.11 6.58 -3.97
C GLN A 51 12.96 6.15 -4.88
N LYS A 52 13.01 6.52 -6.15
CA LYS A 52 12.09 6.01 -7.17
C LYS A 52 12.54 4.62 -7.58
N LEU A 53 11.62 3.66 -7.54
CA LEU A 53 11.90 2.28 -7.94
C LEU A 53 11.43 2.00 -9.36
N PHE A 54 10.17 2.30 -9.65
CA PHE A 54 9.57 2.08 -10.97
C PHE A 54 8.25 2.85 -11.08
N ALA A 55 7.73 2.94 -12.30
CA ALA A 55 6.39 3.43 -12.55
C ALA A 55 5.40 2.28 -12.47
N ALA A 56 4.17 2.57 -12.03
CA ALA A 56 3.11 1.59 -11.93
C ALA A 56 1.79 2.21 -12.40
N ILE A 57 0.87 1.32 -12.78
CA ILE A 57 -0.51 1.70 -13.08
C ILE A 57 -1.42 1.19 -11.97
N LEU A 58 -2.41 1.99 -11.59
CA LEU A 58 -3.40 1.57 -10.60
C LEU A 58 -4.47 0.73 -11.30
N ASP A 59 -4.53 -0.55 -10.92
CA ASP A 59 -5.45 -1.50 -11.55
C ASP A 59 -6.84 -1.45 -10.92
N ARG A 60 -6.89 -1.21 -9.62
CA ARG A 60 -8.13 -1.22 -8.86
C ARG A 60 -7.94 -0.41 -7.57
N VAL A 61 -9.01 0.26 -7.15
CA VAL A 61 -9.06 1.01 -5.89
C VAL A 61 -10.35 0.61 -5.18
N GLU A 62 -10.23 0.09 -3.96
CA GLU A 62 -11.38 -0.35 -3.16
C GLU A 62 -11.34 0.30 -1.79
N VAL A 63 -12.52 0.72 -1.31
CA VAL A 63 -12.68 1.22 0.07
C VAL A 63 -13.44 0.15 0.85
N LYS A 64 -12.85 -0.31 1.93
CA LYS A 64 -13.45 -1.36 2.77
C LYS A 64 -12.95 -1.22 4.20
N THR A 65 -13.47 -2.04 5.12
CA THR A 65 -12.92 -2.11 6.47
C THR A 65 -11.74 -3.07 6.53
N VAL A 66 -10.91 -2.95 7.55
CA VAL A 66 -9.83 -3.92 7.78
C VAL A 66 -10.39 -5.34 7.88
N ALA A 67 -11.56 -5.49 8.54
CA ALA A 67 -12.22 -6.79 8.69
C ALA A 67 -12.56 -7.45 7.34
N ASP A 68 -12.78 -6.65 6.30
CA ASP A 68 -13.15 -7.14 4.97
C ASP A 68 -11.96 -7.41 4.05
N LEU A 69 -10.74 -7.18 4.52
CA LEU A 69 -9.55 -7.50 3.73
C LEU A 69 -9.49 -9.01 3.47
N SER A 70 -9.22 -9.36 2.22
CA SER A 70 -9.02 -10.76 1.86
C SER A 70 -7.64 -11.24 2.28
N PRO A 71 -7.43 -12.57 2.46
CA PRO A 71 -6.09 -13.11 2.70
C PRO A 71 -5.08 -12.69 1.61
N ARG A 72 -5.53 -12.57 0.36
CA ARG A 72 -4.70 -12.14 -0.75
C ARG A 72 -4.30 -10.67 -0.62
N ASP A 73 -5.21 -9.80 -0.20
CA ASP A 73 -4.91 -8.39 0.06
C ASP A 73 -3.79 -8.28 1.10
N ILE A 74 -3.89 -9.05 2.17
CA ILE A 74 -2.93 -9.04 3.27
C ILE A 74 -1.55 -9.53 2.79
N GLU A 75 -1.52 -10.65 2.09
CA GLU A 75 -0.28 -11.22 1.55
C GLU A 75 0.39 -10.29 0.55
N ARG A 76 -0.40 -9.62 -0.31
CA ARG A 76 0.14 -8.71 -1.33
C ARG A 76 0.56 -7.36 -0.75
N GLU A 77 0.05 -6.98 0.42
CA GLU A 77 0.57 -5.85 1.19
C GLU A 77 1.98 -6.16 1.69
N ASN A 78 2.16 -7.36 2.24
CA ASN A 78 3.46 -7.82 2.73
C ASN A 78 3.46 -9.35 2.73
N PRO A 79 4.40 -10.01 2.01
CA PRO A 79 4.45 -11.47 1.95
C PRO A 79 4.61 -12.17 3.29
N GLU A 80 5.11 -11.46 4.31
CA GLU A 80 5.29 -12.01 5.65
C GLU A 80 4.06 -11.89 6.53
N PHE A 81 3.05 -11.14 6.08
CA PHE A 81 1.81 -11.00 6.83
C PHE A 81 0.95 -12.26 6.68
N ARG A 82 0.24 -12.60 7.77
CA ARG A 82 -0.63 -13.77 7.82
C ARG A 82 -2.07 -13.42 8.17
N THR A 83 -2.27 -12.38 9.00
CA THR A 83 -3.58 -12.06 9.56
C THR A 83 -3.86 -10.57 9.52
N GLN A 84 -5.12 -10.22 9.81
CA GLN A 84 -5.52 -8.82 9.98
C GLN A 84 -4.69 -8.11 11.06
N ASP A 85 -4.29 -8.83 12.11
CA ASP A 85 -3.51 -8.24 13.20
C ASP A 85 -2.19 -7.66 12.69
N ASP A 86 -1.56 -8.30 11.72
CA ASP A 86 -0.35 -7.78 11.09
C ASP A 86 -0.60 -6.44 10.41
N VAL A 87 -1.74 -6.32 9.72
CA VAL A 87 -2.14 -5.07 9.07
C VAL A 87 -2.45 -3.99 10.10
N LEU A 88 -3.19 -4.34 11.16
CA LEU A 88 -3.50 -3.40 12.23
C LEU A 88 -2.23 -2.84 12.88
N ALA A 89 -1.25 -3.70 13.13
CA ALA A 89 0.03 -3.30 13.70
C ALA A 89 0.79 -2.36 12.75
N LEU A 90 0.79 -2.66 11.45
CA LEU A 90 1.43 -1.81 10.44
C LEU A 90 0.78 -0.42 10.42
N LEU A 91 -0.54 -0.36 10.30
CA LEU A 91 -1.27 0.90 10.22
C LEU A 91 -1.10 1.73 11.49
N GLY A 92 -1.10 1.08 12.65
CA GLY A 92 -0.86 1.76 13.92
C GLY A 92 0.51 2.42 13.97
N ARG A 93 1.54 1.75 13.46
CA ARG A 93 2.90 2.31 13.41
C ARG A 93 3.02 3.45 12.41
N VAL A 94 2.44 3.27 11.21
CA VAL A 94 2.56 4.27 10.13
C VAL A 94 1.80 5.55 10.46
N TYR A 95 0.59 5.41 10.98
CA TYR A 95 -0.30 6.56 11.21
C TYR A 95 -0.28 7.07 12.66
N GLY A 96 0.40 6.36 13.57
CA GLY A 96 0.55 6.79 14.95
C GLY A 96 -0.76 6.80 15.74
N GLU A 97 -1.71 5.92 15.40
CA GLU A 97 -2.98 5.84 16.12
C GLU A 97 -3.42 4.39 16.30
N PHE A 98 -4.37 4.19 17.20
CA PHE A 98 -4.97 2.88 17.44
C PHE A 98 -5.95 2.55 16.33
N VAL A 99 -5.71 1.45 15.62
CA VAL A 99 -6.53 1.01 14.48
C VAL A 99 -7.23 -0.30 14.82
N THR A 100 -8.54 -0.35 14.56
CA THR A 100 -9.38 -1.51 14.83
C THR A 100 -9.87 -2.15 13.52
N PRO A 101 -10.39 -3.39 13.55
CA PRO A 101 -10.95 -4.03 12.36
C PRO A 101 -12.09 -3.28 11.69
N SER A 102 -12.79 -2.39 12.41
CA SER A 102 -13.88 -1.60 11.85
C SER A 102 -13.43 -0.32 11.15
N HIS A 103 -12.15 0.02 11.23
CA HIS A 103 -11.62 1.20 10.54
C HIS A 103 -11.66 1.02 9.03
N THR A 104 -12.01 2.11 8.34
CA THR A 104 -11.99 2.16 6.88
C THR A 104 -10.56 2.24 6.37
N VAL A 105 -10.29 1.50 5.30
CA VAL A 105 -9.03 1.56 4.56
C VAL A 105 -9.31 1.67 3.08
N THR A 106 -8.34 2.21 2.35
CA THR A 106 -8.34 2.20 0.89
C THR A 106 -7.27 1.22 0.44
N VAL A 107 -7.68 0.26 -0.38
CA VAL A 107 -6.77 -0.75 -0.92
C VAL A 107 -6.49 -0.39 -2.37
N VAL A 108 -5.24 -0.13 -2.66
CA VAL A 108 -4.77 0.26 -3.99
C VAL A 108 -3.99 -0.91 -4.58
N TYR A 109 -4.50 -1.44 -5.70
CA TYR A 109 -3.87 -2.54 -6.44
C TYR A 109 -3.10 -1.94 -7.61
N PHE A 110 -1.84 -2.30 -7.76
CA PHE A 110 -1.01 -1.74 -8.82
C PHE A 110 -0.18 -2.78 -9.52
N SER A 111 0.17 -2.48 -10.76
CA SER A 111 1.05 -3.30 -11.58
C SER A 111 2.20 -2.46 -12.11
N ARG A 112 3.39 -3.03 -12.11
CA ARG A 112 4.57 -2.38 -12.67
C ARG A 112 4.39 -2.13 -14.17
N VAL A 113 4.77 -0.93 -14.60
CA VAL A 113 4.81 -0.60 -16.04
C VAL A 113 6.22 -0.87 -16.52
N ASP A 114 6.35 -1.85 -17.41
CA ASP A 114 7.61 -2.20 -18.04
C ASP A 114 7.62 -1.62 -19.46
N GLU A 115 8.73 -0.99 -19.80
CA GLU A 115 8.93 -0.48 -21.16
C GLU A 115 9.65 -1.48 -22.04
#